data_5acb04ef50591086367ca01b4ef73ba8
#
_entry.id   5acb04ef50591086367ca01b4ef73ba8
#
_cell.length_a   1.000
_cell.length_b   1.000
_cell.length_c   1.000
_cell.angle_alpha   90.00
_cell.angle_beta   90.00
_cell.angle_gamma   90.00
#
_symmetry.space_group_name_H-M   'P 1'
#
loop_
_entity.id
_entity.type
_entity.pdbx_description
1 polymer ?
#
loop_
_entity_poly.entity_id
_entity_poly.type
_entity_poly.pdbx_seq_one_letter_code
_entity_poly.pdbx_strand_id
1 'polypeptide(L)'
;LQPGWHEVTLSTSGDTTTPKVLVVSRNTRFGIISDIDDTVISTSLPRSLIAAWNSFVLTEQARKSIPGMARMYQKLLERHPDAPVVYVSTGAWNTYPFLVRFLARHGYPQGPLLLTDWGPTNTGWFRSGVDHKRTALRELARDFPDIEWVLVGDDGQHDIRIYSEFDELQPGHTRAIAIRELSTTQQVLAHGTTTVLEDRHRVQWTPESAPLVRAPDGDQLAPLLDKVLNHEDPPQP
;
A
#
# COMPACT_ATOMS: atom_id res chain seq x y z
N LEU A 1 24.95 -7.41 -6.35
CA LEU A 1 24.00 -8.48 -6.07
C LEU A 1 23.09 -8.68 -7.27
N GLN A 2 22.67 -9.90 -7.54
CA GLN A 2 21.65 -10.21 -8.55
C GLN A 2 20.30 -9.68 -8.06
N PRO A 3 19.38 -9.27 -8.96
CA PRO A 3 18.02 -8.92 -8.56
C PRO A 3 17.31 -10.07 -7.83
N GLY A 4 16.46 -9.74 -6.87
CA GLY A 4 15.69 -10.69 -6.07
C GLY A 4 15.96 -10.59 -4.58
N TRP A 5 15.43 -11.54 -3.82
CA TRP A 5 15.57 -11.58 -2.37
C TRP A 5 16.88 -12.22 -1.94
N HIS A 6 17.61 -11.55 -1.05
CA HIS A 6 18.88 -12.02 -0.48
C HIS A 6 18.80 -12.04 1.04
N GLU A 7 19.40 -13.07 1.64
CA GLU A 7 19.64 -13.10 3.08
C GLU A 7 20.97 -12.40 3.38
N VAL A 8 20.94 -11.46 4.31
CA VAL A 8 22.11 -10.70 4.74
C VAL A 8 22.36 -11.00 6.21
N THR A 9 23.55 -11.49 6.53
CA THR A 9 23.92 -11.73 7.94
C THR A 9 24.38 -10.41 8.57
N LEU A 10 23.70 -9.98 9.62
CA LEU A 10 24.08 -8.86 10.47
C LEU A 10 24.53 -9.41 11.82
N SER A 11 25.77 -9.13 12.20
CA SER A 11 26.35 -9.56 13.48
C SER A 11 26.74 -8.35 14.32
N THR A 12 26.37 -8.39 15.60
CA THR A 12 26.80 -7.46 16.64
C THR A 12 27.62 -8.21 17.67
N SER A 13 28.12 -7.52 18.68
CA SER A 13 28.95 -8.12 19.76
C SER A 13 28.21 -9.18 20.60
N GLY A 14 26.94 -9.39 20.44
CA GLY A 14 26.14 -10.35 21.24
C GLY A 14 25.03 -11.07 20.50
N ASP A 15 24.77 -10.69 19.23
CA ASP A 15 23.65 -11.27 18.49
C ASP A 15 23.91 -11.32 16.98
N THR A 16 23.30 -12.28 16.30
CA THR A 16 23.37 -12.44 14.85
C THR A 16 21.98 -12.66 14.30
N THR A 17 21.61 -11.88 13.28
CA THR A 17 20.33 -12.00 12.58
C THR A 17 20.54 -12.05 11.07
N THR A 18 19.61 -12.68 10.35
CA THR A 18 19.64 -12.82 8.89
C THR A 18 18.39 -12.20 8.25
N PRO A 19 18.29 -10.86 8.19
CA PRO A 19 17.21 -10.21 7.49
C PRO A 19 17.26 -10.47 5.98
N LYS A 20 16.10 -10.40 5.34
CA LYS A 20 15.99 -10.45 3.88
C LYS A 20 15.99 -9.04 3.30
N VAL A 21 16.74 -8.85 2.24
CA VAL A 21 16.84 -7.61 1.48
C VAL A 21 16.39 -7.86 0.05
N LEU A 22 15.50 -7.02 -0.47
CA LEU A 22 15.10 -7.05 -1.88
C LEU A 22 16.06 -6.20 -2.69
N VAL A 23 16.73 -6.81 -3.68
CA VAL A 23 17.54 -6.11 -4.67
C VAL A 23 16.69 -5.93 -5.93
N VAL A 24 16.36 -4.69 -6.25
CA VAL A 24 15.58 -4.34 -7.45
C VAL A 24 16.53 -4.15 -8.63
N SER A 25 16.15 -4.67 -9.80
CA SER A 25 16.92 -4.50 -11.03
C SER A 25 16.93 -3.03 -11.47
N ARG A 26 18.05 -2.55 -11.99
CA ARG A 26 18.14 -1.21 -12.61
C ARG A 26 17.26 -1.06 -13.87
N ASN A 27 16.87 -2.18 -14.47
CA ASN A 27 15.99 -2.19 -15.65
C ASN A 27 14.52 -2.22 -15.31
N THR A 28 14.16 -2.35 -14.03
CA THR A 28 12.75 -2.36 -13.59
C THR A 28 12.14 -0.96 -13.83
N ARG A 29 10.98 -0.95 -14.46
CA ARG A 29 10.22 0.28 -14.80
C ARG A 29 8.84 0.31 -14.17
N PHE A 30 8.39 -0.78 -13.57
CA PHE A 30 7.06 -0.94 -13.00
C PHE A 30 7.17 -1.44 -11.57
N GLY A 31 6.32 -0.93 -10.68
CA GLY A 31 6.24 -1.38 -9.30
C GLY A 31 4.86 -1.15 -8.69
N ILE A 32 4.60 -1.74 -7.54
CA ILE A 32 3.35 -1.59 -6.79
C ILE A 32 3.68 -1.04 -5.41
N ILE A 33 3.03 0.06 -5.02
CA ILE A 33 3.01 0.55 -3.64
C ILE A 33 1.60 0.35 -3.12
N SER A 34 1.46 -0.38 -2.02
CA SER A 34 0.16 -0.72 -1.43
C SER A 34 0.06 -0.26 0.02
N ASP A 35 -1.06 0.38 0.35
CA ASP A 35 -1.51 0.44 1.73
C ASP A 35 -1.92 -0.95 2.23
N ILE A 36 -2.05 -1.13 3.54
CA ILE A 36 -2.42 -2.40 4.16
C ILE A 36 -3.82 -2.33 4.78
N ASP A 37 -4.08 -1.34 5.63
CA ASP A 37 -5.31 -1.25 6.41
C ASP A 37 -6.48 -0.86 5.51
N ASP A 38 -7.57 -1.64 5.58
CA ASP A 38 -8.74 -1.51 4.71
C ASP A 38 -8.48 -1.61 3.19
N THR A 39 -7.23 -1.84 2.79
CA THR A 39 -6.82 -2.13 1.40
C THR A 39 -6.54 -3.61 1.19
N VAL A 40 -5.73 -4.21 2.04
CA VAL A 40 -5.33 -5.63 2.02
C VAL A 40 -6.08 -6.41 3.09
N ILE A 41 -6.22 -5.81 4.28
CA ILE A 41 -6.85 -6.37 5.47
C ILE A 41 -8.09 -5.56 5.80
N SER A 42 -9.24 -6.24 5.96
CA SER A 42 -10.43 -5.58 6.49
C SER A 42 -10.26 -5.34 7.99
N THR A 43 -10.23 -4.06 8.39
CA THR A 43 -10.05 -3.69 9.79
C THR A 43 -11.34 -3.65 10.58
N SER A 44 -12.51 -3.62 9.99
CA SER A 44 -13.89 -3.72 10.58
C SER A 44 -14.05 -3.27 12.05
N LEU A 45 -13.14 -2.42 12.56
CA LEU A 45 -13.07 -2.02 13.97
C LEU A 45 -13.30 -0.52 14.13
N PRO A 46 -14.07 -0.10 15.16
CA PRO A 46 -14.20 1.30 15.49
C PRO A 46 -12.84 1.93 15.82
N ARG A 47 -12.62 3.14 15.34
CA ARG A 47 -11.40 3.93 15.52
C ARG A 47 -10.94 4.07 16.98
N SER A 48 -11.90 4.07 17.93
CA SER A 48 -11.65 4.08 19.37
C SER A 48 -10.92 2.83 19.88
N LEU A 49 -10.92 1.73 19.12
CA LEU A 49 -10.24 0.48 19.45
C LEU A 49 -8.87 0.35 18.81
N ILE A 50 -8.44 1.31 17.99
CA ILE A 50 -7.08 1.35 17.43
C ILE A 50 -6.05 1.48 18.57
N ALA A 51 -6.39 2.14 19.69
CA ALA A 51 -5.56 2.14 20.90
C ALA A 51 -5.38 0.74 21.51
N ALA A 52 -6.31 -0.18 21.24
CA ALA A 52 -6.22 -1.59 21.59
C ALA A 52 -5.55 -2.45 20.51
N TRP A 53 -4.92 -1.84 19.49
CA TRP A 53 -4.25 -2.54 18.40
C TRP A 53 -3.30 -3.64 18.88
N ASN A 54 -2.56 -3.39 19.97
CA ASN A 54 -1.68 -4.37 20.57
C ASN A 54 -2.43 -5.60 21.14
N SER A 55 -3.68 -5.42 21.56
CA SER A 55 -4.55 -6.53 22.05
C SER A 55 -5.20 -7.27 20.88
N PHE A 56 -5.35 -6.64 19.72
CA PHE A 56 -5.99 -7.21 18.53
C PHE A 56 -5.04 -8.02 17.63
N VAL A 57 -3.73 -7.86 17.77
CA VAL A 57 -2.73 -8.76 17.14
C VAL A 57 -2.95 -10.21 17.62
N LEU A 58 -3.57 -10.41 18.79
CA LEU A 58 -3.83 -11.73 19.38
C LEU A 58 -4.98 -12.50 18.71
N THR A 59 -5.81 -11.89 17.86
CA THR A 59 -6.91 -12.58 17.17
C THR A 59 -6.68 -12.58 15.66
N GLU A 60 -5.63 -13.25 15.19
CA GLU A 60 -5.34 -13.47 13.75
C GLU A 60 -6.55 -14.01 12.97
N GLN A 61 -7.42 -14.78 13.63
CA GLN A 61 -8.59 -15.42 13.02
C GLN A 61 -9.74 -14.44 12.68
N ALA A 62 -9.75 -13.24 13.27
CA ALA A 62 -10.82 -12.26 13.07
C ALA A 62 -10.59 -11.35 11.86
N ARG A 63 -9.37 -11.33 11.31
CA ARG A 63 -9.02 -10.45 10.20
C ARG A 63 -9.19 -11.16 8.87
N LYS A 64 -9.95 -10.53 7.98
CA LYS A 64 -10.24 -11.06 6.65
C LYS A 64 -9.43 -10.33 5.58
N SER A 65 -8.90 -11.07 4.62
CA SER A 65 -8.36 -10.50 3.40
C SER A 65 -9.50 -9.89 2.57
N ILE A 66 -9.22 -8.77 1.94
CA ILE A 66 -10.13 -8.17 0.96
C ILE A 66 -10.22 -9.09 -0.27
N PRO A 67 -11.44 -9.44 -0.72
CA PRO A 67 -11.62 -10.32 -1.87
C PRO A 67 -10.88 -9.81 -3.11
N GLY A 68 -10.28 -10.72 -3.87
CA GLY A 68 -9.65 -10.43 -5.16
C GLY A 68 -8.35 -9.64 -5.12
N MET A 69 -7.99 -8.95 -4.01
CA MET A 69 -6.79 -8.09 -3.99
C MET A 69 -5.51 -8.88 -4.24
N ALA A 70 -5.29 -10.00 -3.57
CA ALA A 70 -4.11 -10.82 -3.80
C ALA A 70 -4.01 -11.28 -5.27
N ARG A 71 -5.14 -11.70 -5.87
CA ARG A 71 -5.19 -12.08 -7.30
C ARG A 71 -4.88 -10.90 -8.23
N MET A 72 -5.37 -9.71 -7.91
CA MET A 72 -5.06 -8.50 -8.67
C MET A 72 -3.55 -8.23 -8.70
N TYR A 73 -2.88 -8.31 -7.55
CA TYR A 73 -1.42 -8.12 -7.49
C TYR A 73 -0.67 -9.21 -8.25
N GLN A 74 -1.05 -10.49 -8.08
CA GLN A 74 -0.44 -11.59 -8.82
C GLN A 74 -0.57 -11.39 -10.33
N LYS A 75 -1.75 -11.00 -10.81
CA LYS A 75 -1.99 -10.73 -12.23
C LYS A 75 -1.15 -9.58 -12.79
N LEU A 76 -0.92 -8.52 -12.00
CA LEU A 76 0.01 -7.46 -12.38
C LEU A 76 1.45 -7.99 -12.48
N LEU A 77 1.87 -8.82 -11.53
CA LEU A 77 3.20 -9.41 -11.50
C LEU A 77 3.42 -10.47 -12.59
N GLU A 78 2.38 -11.15 -13.08
CA GLU A 78 2.49 -12.04 -14.25
C GLU A 78 2.99 -11.30 -15.50
N ARG A 79 2.62 -10.03 -15.63
CA ARG A 79 3.08 -9.17 -16.74
C ARG A 79 4.40 -8.46 -16.44
N HIS A 80 4.67 -8.22 -15.17
CA HIS A 80 5.84 -7.50 -14.68
C HIS A 80 6.55 -8.33 -13.59
N PRO A 81 7.19 -9.47 -13.96
CA PRO A 81 7.72 -10.43 -12.97
C PRO A 81 8.84 -9.86 -12.08
N ASP A 82 9.55 -8.84 -12.55
CA ASP A 82 10.62 -8.16 -11.80
C ASP A 82 10.12 -6.95 -10.98
N ALA A 83 8.81 -6.70 -10.98
CA ALA A 83 8.25 -5.56 -10.28
C ALA A 83 8.33 -5.73 -8.76
N PRO A 84 8.88 -4.76 -8.03
CA PRO A 84 8.81 -4.74 -6.58
C PRO A 84 7.37 -4.43 -6.12
N VAL A 85 6.97 -5.09 -5.03
CA VAL A 85 5.78 -4.71 -4.28
C VAL A 85 6.23 -4.18 -2.94
N VAL A 86 5.85 -2.95 -2.60
CA VAL A 86 6.18 -2.30 -1.32
C VAL A 86 4.89 -2.01 -0.57
N TYR A 87 4.83 -2.45 0.68
CA TYR A 87 3.69 -2.18 1.55
C TYR A 87 4.00 -1.01 2.48
N VAL A 88 3.13 -0.02 2.51
CA VAL A 88 3.27 1.17 3.36
C VAL A 88 2.08 1.25 4.30
N SER A 89 2.30 1.16 5.60
CA SER A 89 1.23 1.21 6.61
C SER A 89 1.59 2.15 7.75
N THR A 90 0.60 2.77 8.34
CA THR A 90 0.74 3.54 9.57
C THR A 90 0.83 2.65 10.82
N GLY A 91 0.74 1.34 10.66
CA GLY A 91 0.93 0.35 11.72
C GLY A 91 2.35 0.36 12.29
N ALA A 92 2.48 0.02 13.57
CA ALA A 92 3.76 0.00 14.25
C ALA A 92 4.57 -1.28 13.96
N TRP A 93 5.89 -1.21 14.12
CA TRP A 93 6.83 -2.33 13.88
C TRP A 93 6.50 -3.61 14.65
N ASN A 94 5.86 -3.52 15.80
CA ASN A 94 5.44 -4.70 16.55
C ASN A 94 4.39 -5.55 15.81
N THR A 95 3.72 -5.01 14.78
CA THR A 95 2.76 -5.71 13.94
C THR A 95 3.42 -6.50 12.80
N TYR A 96 4.71 -6.26 12.52
CA TYR A 96 5.45 -6.85 11.41
C TYR A 96 5.32 -8.39 11.33
N PRO A 97 5.54 -9.17 12.41
CA PRO A 97 5.44 -10.62 12.33
C PRO A 97 4.04 -11.12 11.95
N PHE A 98 3.01 -10.42 12.40
CA PHE A 98 1.63 -10.69 12.02
C PHE A 98 1.40 -10.39 10.54
N LEU A 99 1.79 -9.21 10.07
CA LEU A 99 1.58 -8.77 8.69
C LEU A 99 2.26 -9.70 7.69
N VAL A 100 3.50 -10.10 7.93
CA VAL A 100 4.23 -11.04 7.07
C VAL A 100 3.50 -12.38 6.96
N ARG A 101 3.04 -12.94 8.11
CA ARG A 101 2.27 -14.19 8.10
C ARG A 101 0.93 -14.04 7.39
N PHE A 102 0.24 -12.93 7.61
CA PHE A 102 -1.04 -12.64 6.98
C PHE A 102 -0.91 -12.55 5.46
N LEU A 103 0.01 -11.74 4.96
CA LEU A 103 0.28 -11.58 3.53
C LEU A 103 0.60 -12.92 2.86
N ALA A 104 1.53 -13.69 3.44
CA ALA A 104 1.90 -15.00 2.94
C ALA A 104 0.71 -15.99 2.94
N ARG A 105 -0.06 -16.03 4.03
CA ARG A 105 -1.22 -16.93 4.17
C ARG A 105 -2.31 -16.66 3.15
N HIS A 106 -2.52 -15.40 2.78
CA HIS A 106 -3.56 -14.98 1.84
C HIS A 106 -3.07 -14.83 0.40
N GLY A 107 -1.82 -15.25 0.11
CA GLY A 107 -1.28 -15.28 -1.23
C GLY A 107 -0.90 -13.90 -1.79
N TYR A 108 -0.66 -12.91 -0.93
CA TYR A 108 -0.11 -11.64 -1.37
C TYR A 108 1.38 -11.78 -1.74
N PRO A 109 1.87 -11.02 -2.71
CA PRO A 109 3.29 -10.99 -3.05
C PRO A 109 4.16 -10.63 -1.85
N GLN A 110 5.34 -11.23 -1.76
CA GLN A 110 6.34 -10.84 -0.76
C GLN A 110 6.87 -9.44 -1.10
N GLY A 111 6.94 -8.55 -0.12
CA GLY A 111 7.45 -7.19 -0.28
C GLY A 111 7.96 -6.60 1.04
N PRO A 112 8.84 -5.59 0.98
CA PRO A 112 9.20 -4.81 2.15
C PRO A 112 7.96 -4.14 2.76
N LEU A 113 7.95 -4.03 4.10
CA LEU A 113 6.92 -3.32 4.83
C LEU A 113 7.53 -2.05 5.45
N LEU A 114 7.04 -0.89 5.05
CA LEU A 114 7.40 0.40 5.61
C LEU A 114 6.37 0.74 6.70
N LEU A 115 6.75 0.50 7.95
CA LEU A 115 5.93 0.66 9.13
C LEU A 115 6.41 1.83 9.97
N THR A 116 5.64 2.25 10.98
CA THR A 116 5.99 3.38 11.83
C THR A 116 6.67 2.96 13.13
N ASP A 117 7.57 3.81 13.63
CA ASP A 117 8.07 3.70 14.99
C ASP A 117 7.07 4.34 15.96
N TRP A 118 6.40 3.49 16.74
CA TRP A 118 5.35 3.96 17.62
C TRP A 118 5.66 3.78 19.08
N GLY A 119 5.63 4.94 19.79
CA GLY A 119 5.31 4.97 21.20
C GLY A 119 3.95 5.65 21.43
N PRO A 120 3.22 5.39 22.51
CA PRO A 120 1.93 5.99 22.79
C PRO A 120 2.09 7.49 23.13
N THR A 121 1.97 8.37 22.15
CA THR A 121 1.86 9.81 22.36
C THR A 121 0.50 10.28 21.87
N ASN A 122 -0.31 10.80 22.78
CA ASN A 122 -1.75 11.01 22.66
C ASN A 122 -2.22 12.12 21.69
N THR A 123 -1.36 12.85 20.98
CA THR A 123 -1.77 14.04 20.22
C THR A 123 -1.21 14.17 18.80
N GLY A 124 -0.29 13.31 18.40
CA GLY A 124 0.38 13.39 17.09
C GLY A 124 -0.01 12.31 16.05
N TRP A 125 -0.82 11.36 16.43
CA TRP A 125 -1.10 10.13 15.69
C TRP A 125 -1.45 10.34 14.21
N PHE A 126 -2.45 11.12 13.88
CA PHE A 126 -2.94 11.25 12.50
C PHE A 126 -2.00 12.03 11.59
N ARG A 127 -1.35 13.06 12.15
CA ARG A 127 -0.38 13.86 11.39
C ARG A 127 0.85 13.05 11.04
N SER A 128 1.36 12.25 11.98
CA SER A 128 2.52 11.39 11.75
C SER A 128 2.27 10.27 10.72
N GLY A 129 1.06 9.69 10.66
CA GLY A 129 0.72 8.65 9.69
C GLY A 129 0.67 9.16 8.25
N VAL A 130 0.05 10.31 8.02
CA VAL A 130 0.04 10.98 6.70
C VAL A 130 1.45 11.36 6.27
N ASP A 131 2.24 11.92 7.19
CA ASP A 131 3.61 12.33 6.91
C ASP A 131 4.53 11.13 6.66
N HIS A 132 4.29 9.99 7.33
CA HIS A 132 4.98 8.73 7.06
C HIS A 132 4.75 8.25 5.64
N LYS A 133 3.47 8.15 5.20
CA LYS A 133 3.13 7.74 3.82
C LYS A 133 3.75 8.68 2.79
N ARG A 134 3.64 10.00 2.99
CA ARG A 134 4.26 11.01 2.11
C ARG A 134 5.78 10.87 2.01
N THR A 135 6.42 10.61 3.15
CA THR A 135 7.87 10.43 3.22
C THR A 135 8.27 9.16 2.50
N ALA A 136 7.59 8.04 2.77
CA ALA A 136 7.84 6.76 2.11
C ALA A 136 7.71 6.85 0.58
N LEU A 137 6.65 7.49 0.07
CA LEU A 137 6.48 7.69 -1.38
C LEU A 137 7.61 8.51 -2.00
N ARG A 138 8.00 9.63 -1.37
CA ARG A 138 9.11 10.47 -1.85
C ARG A 138 10.46 9.74 -1.83
N GLU A 139 10.70 8.94 -0.80
CA GLU A 139 11.92 8.14 -0.70
C GLU A 139 11.95 7.05 -1.77
N LEU A 140 10.84 6.38 -2.03
CA LEU A 140 10.73 5.39 -3.09
C LEU A 140 10.93 6.01 -4.47
N ALA A 141 10.38 7.18 -4.77
CA ALA A 141 10.62 7.88 -6.02
C ALA A 141 12.10 8.29 -6.17
N ARG A 142 12.72 8.79 -5.10
CA ARG A 142 14.15 9.16 -5.10
C ARG A 142 15.07 7.95 -5.31
N ASP A 143 14.77 6.84 -4.61
CA ASP A 143 15.64 5.65 -4.60
C ASP A 143 15.43 4.78 -5.85
N PHE A 144 14.27 4.88 -6.48
CA PHE A 144 13.89 4.17 -7.71
C PHE A 144 13.37 5.15 -8.79
N PRO A 145 14.23 6.03 -9.31
CA PRO A 145 13.81 7.13 -10.18
C PRO A 145 13.24 6.69 -11.54
N ASP A 146 13.49 5.46 -11.93
CA ASP A 146 13.04 4.89 -13.21
C ASP A 146 11.76 4.04 -13.09
N ILE A 147 11.19 3.90 -11.89
CA ILE A 147 10.00 3.09 -11.67
C ILE A 147 8.75 3.96 -11.67
N GLU A 148 7.76 3.58 -12.47
CA GLU A 148 6.40 4.06 -12.40
C GLU A 148 5.57 3.12 -11.52
N TRP A 149 4.91 3.67 -10.51
CA TRP A 149 4.23 2.91 -9.47
C TRP A 149 2.72 2.85 -9.70
N VAL A 150 2.13 1.67 -9.57
CA VAL A 150 0.71 1.54 -9.28
C VAL A 150 0.51 1.74 -7.80
N LEU A 151 -0.23 2.79 -7.43
CA LEU A 151 -0.53 3.13 -6.04
C LEU A 151 -1.88 2.53 -5.66
N VAL A 152 -1.90 1.67 -4.64
CA VAL A 152 -3.11 0.95 -4.21
C VAL A 152 -3.45 1.35 -2.79
N GLY A 153 -4.68 1.83 -2.58
CA GLY A 153 -5.15 2.30 -1.29
C GLY A 153 -6.67 2.17 -1.13
N ASP A 154 -7.21 2.80 -0.12
CA ASP A 154 -8.63 2.84 0.18
C ASP A 154 -9.20 4.27 0.21
N ASP A 155 -10.53 4.41 0.19
CA ASP A 155 -11.23 5.69 0.30
C ASP A 155 -11.63 6.06 1.73
N GLY A 156 -11.26 5.24 2.69
CA GLY A 156 -11.58 5.44 4.10
C GLY A 156 -10.58 6.33 4.83
N GLN A 157 -9.38 6.54 4.31
CA GLN A 157 -8.34 7.37 4.89
C GLN A 157 -7.92 8.48 3.93
N HIS A 158 -6.67 8.87 3.99
CA HIS A 158 -6.15 10.00 3.20
C HIS A 158 -5.46 9.56 1.89
N ASP A 159 -5.59 8.29 1.48
CA ASP A 159 -4.80 7.73 0.39
C ASP A 159 -5.05 8.45 -0.94
N ILE A 160 -6.30 8.74 -1.27
CA ILE A 160 -6.62 9.48 -2.50
C ILE A 160 -5.86 10.81 -2.55
N ARG A 161 -5.89 11.56 -1.45
CA ARG A 161 -5.22 12.86 -1.37
C ARG A 161 -3.70 12.72 -1.40
N ILE A 162 -3.15 11.77 -0.66
CA ILE A 162 -1.70 11.53 -0.60
C ILE A 162 -1.17 11.10 -1.97
N TYR A 163 -1.90 10.21 -2.66
CA TYR A 163 -1.49 9.71 -3.97
C TYR A 163 -1.64 10.76 -5.08
N SER A 164 -2.70 11.58 -5.04
CA SER A 164 -2.84 12.72 -5.97
C SER A 164 -1.74 13.75 -5.76
N GLU A 165 -1.45 14.07 -4.50
CA GLU A 165 -0.37 14.99 -4.14
C GLU A 165 1.00 14.46 -4.59
N PHE A 166 1.21 13.14 -4.46
CA PHE A 166 2.44 12.50 -4.94
C PHE A 166 2.55 12.55 -6.47
N ASP A 167 1.48 12.24 -7.20
CA ASP A 167 1.42 12.33 -8.66
C ASP A 167 1.74 13.74 -9.17
N GLU A 168 1.17 14.76 -8.53
CA GLU A 168 1.41 16.17 -8.87
C GLU A 168 2.85 16.60 -8.58
N LEU A 169 3.41 16.20 -7.43
CA LEU A 169 4.74 16.63 -6.98
C LEU A 169 5.89 15.80 -7.55
N GLN A 170 5.61 14.60 -8.04
CA GLN A 170 6.58 13.65 -8.58
C GLN A 170 6.11 13.12 -9.95
N PRO A 171 6.01 14.01 -10.97
CA PRO A 171 5.50 13.62 -12.29
C PRO A 171 6.34 12.51 -12.90
N GLY A 172 5.67 11.53 -13.53
CA GLY A 172 6.31 10.36 -14.14
C GLY A 172 6.62 9.21 -13.18
N HIS A 173 6.22 9.32 -11.89
CA HIS A 173 6.38 8.23 -10.92
C HIS A 173 5.08 7.49 -10.62
N THR A 174 3.94 7.93 -11.16
CA THR A 174 2.65 7.28 -10.95
C THR A 174 2.12 6.72 -12.27
N ARG A 175 1.98 5.40 -12.36
CA ARG A 175 1.41 4.72 -13.53
C ARG A 175 -0.12 4.68 -13.48
N ALA A 176 -0.68 4.41 -12.31
CA ALA A 176 -2.11 4.41 -12.03
C ALA A 176 -2.37 4.48 -10.53
N ILE A 177 -3.56 4.93 -10.13
CA ILE A 177 -4.04 4.92 -8.75
C ILE A 177 -5.28 4.02 -8.69
N ALA A 178 -5.23 3.00 -7.83
CA ALA A 178 -6.31 2.05 -7.58
C ALA A 178 -6.85 2.21 -6.16
N ILE A 179 -8.09 2.61 -6.05
CA ILE A 179 -8.73 2.88 -4.76
C ILE A 179 -9.84 1.87 -4.47
N ARG A 180 -9.69 1.16 -3.37
CA ARG A 180 -10.76 0.35 -2.83
C ARG A 180 -11.83 1.24 -2.19
N GLU A 181 -13.06 1.08 -2.61
CA GLU A 181 -14.20 1.76 -2.03
C GLU A 181 -14.73 1.00 -0.82
N LEU A 182 -14.80 1.67 0.33
CA LEU A 182 -15.38 1.13 1.55
C LEU A 182 -16.91 1.21 1.47
N SER A 183 -17.59 0.16 1.94
CA SER A 183 -19.05 0.24 2.13
C SER A 183 -19.40 1.32 3.16
N THR A 184 -20.63 1.85 3.11
CA THR A 184 -21.10 2.85 4.07
C THR A 184 -20.92 2.40 5.52
N THR A 185 -21.13 1.11 5.81
CA THR A 185 -20.91 0.53 7.14
C THR A 185 -19.43 0.56 7.53
N GLN A 186 -18.53 0.22 6.60
CA GLN A 186 -17.08 0.28 6.85
C GLN A 186 -16.61 1.72 7.03
N GLN A 187 -17.12 2.66 6.26
CA GLN A 187 -16.82 4.09 6.41
C GLN A 187 -17.22 4.62 7.79
N VAL A 188 -18.44 4.29 8.27
CA VAL A 188 -18.89 4.67 9.62
C VAL A 188 -18.01 4.05 10.70
N LEU A 189 -17.62 2.78 10.56
CA LEU A 189 -16.72 2.12 11.51
C LEU A 189 -15.31 2.73 11.47
N ALA A 190 -14.79 3.03 10.29
CA ALA A 190 -13.46 3.61 10.12
C ALA A 190 -13.37 5.08 10.59
N HIS A 191 -14.45 5.87 10.44
CA HIS A 191 -14.40 7.34 10.64
C HIS A 191 -15.31 7.86 11.74
N GLY A 192 -16.24 7.06 12.25
CA GLY A 192 -17.23 7.53 13.23
C GLY A 192 -18.31 8.49 12.65
N THR A 193 -18.17 8.89 11.38
CA THR A 193 -19.12 9.76 10.66
C THR A 193 -19.10 9.45 9.17
N THR A 194 -20.21 9.76 8.47
CA THR A 194 -20.33 9.67 7.00
C THR A 194 -19.64 10.84 6.27
N THR A 195 -18.79 11.62 6.93
CA THR A 195 -18.27 12.92 6.47
C THR A 195 -17.13 12.81 5.43
N VAL A 196 -16.88 11.65 4.86
CA VAL A 196 -15.89 11.44 3.80
C VAL A 196 -16.23 12.14 2.48
N LEU A 197 -17.44 12.72 2.37
CA LEU A 197 -17.88 13.46 1.18
C LEU A 197 -17.08 14.74 0.90
N GLU A 198 -16.45 15.36 1.89
CA GLU A 198 -15.74 16.63 1.72
C GLU A 198 -14.35 16.48 1.06
N ASP A 199 -13.63 15.40 1.33
CA ASP A 199 -12.31 15.18 0.71
C ASP A 199 -12.40 14.69 -0.76
N ARG A 200 -13.50 14.03 -1.14
CA ARG A 200 -13.74 13.58 -2.52
C ARG A 200 -13.83 14.74 -3.53
N HIS A 201 -14.21 15.94 -3.08
CA HIS A 201 -14.44 17.11 -3.94
C HIS A 201 -13.21 18.02 -4.08
N ARG A 202 -12.11 17.78 -3.36
CA ARG A 202 -10.94 18.68 -3.34
C ARG A 202 -9.80 18.26 -4.27
N VAL A 203 -9.80 17.02 -4.75
CA VAL A 203 -8.77 16.56 -5.70
C VAL A 203 -9.22 16.94 -7.10
N GLN A 204 -8.52 17.87 -7.71
CA GLN A 204 -8.72 18.24 -9.12
C GLN A 204 -7.89 17.30 -9.99
N TRP A 205 -8.55 16.39 -10.67
CA TRP A 205 -7.94 15.54 -11.68
C TRP A 205 -7.84 16.31 -12.98
N THR A 206 -6.63 16.41 -13.53
CA THR A 206 -6.36 17.00 -14.84
C THR A 206 -6.13 15.90 -15.87
N PRO A 207 -6.16 16.20 -17.17
CA PRO A 207 -5.84 15.21 -18.22
C PRO A 207 -4.42 14.63 -18.09
N GLU A 208 -3.52 15.34 -17.43
CA GLU A 208 -2.13 14.94 -17.17
C GLU A 208 -1.97 14.08 -15.91
N SER A 209 -2.99 14.02 -15.06
CA SER A 209 -2.95 13.18 -13.85
C SER A 209 -2.98 11.70 -14.20
N ALA A 210 -2.30 10.89 -13.40
CA ALA A 210 -2.34 9.44 -13.53
C ALA A 210 -3.79 8.90 -13.43
N PRO A 211 -4.15 7.88 -14.22
CA PRO A 211 -5.49 7.33 -14.22
C PRO A 211 -5.89 6.80 -12.84
N LEU A 212 -7.10 7.17 -12.39
CA LEU A 212 -7.70 6.73 -11.14
C LEU A 212 -8.80 5.72 -11.42
N VAL A 213 -8.70 4.53 -10.83
CA VAL A 213 -9.75 3.51 -10.85
C VAL A 213 -10.27 3.24 -9.43
N ARG A 214 -11.56 2.96 -9.32
CA ARG A 214 -12.24 2.70 -8.04
C ARG A 214 -13.16 1.50 -8.14
N ALA A 215 -13.13 0.65 -7.12
CA ALA A 215 -14.07 -0.46 -6.96
C ALA A 215 -14.03 -0.99 -5.52
N PRO A 216 -15.05 -1.75 -5.06
CA PRO A 216 -15.13 -2.23 -3.69
C PRO A 216 -14.12 -3.34 -3.34
N ASP A 217 -13.55 -4.02 -4.33
CA ASP A 217 -12.64 -5.14 -4.12
C ASP A 217 -11.68 -5.34 -5.31
N GLY A 218 -10.71 -6.26 -5.14
CA GLY A 218 -9.71 -6.53 -6.16
C GLY A 218 -10.25 -7.24 -7.40
N ASP A 219 -11.34 -7.98 -7.31
CA ASP A 219 -11.95 -8.65 -8.47
C ASP A 219 -12.53 -7.63 -9.46
N GLN A 220 -13.03 -6.51 -8.93
CA GLN A 220 -13.58 -5.42 -9.72
C GLN A 220 -12.50 -4.38 -10.08
N LEU A 221 -11.48 -4.16 -9.24
CA LEU A 221 -10.35 -3.27 -9.55
C LEU A 221 -9.49 -3.83 -10.69
N ALA A 222 -9.23 -5.13 -10.72
CA ALA A 222 -8.33 -5.75 -11.68
C ALA A 222 -8.69 -5.44 -13.16
N PRO A 223 -9.92 -5.63 -13.63
CA PRO A 223 -10.27 -5.30 -15.02
C PRO A 223 -10.20 -3.79 -15.32
N LEU A 224 -10.43 -2.92 -14.34
CA LEU A 224 -10.30 -1.48 -14.51
C LEU A 224 -8.83 -1.07 -14.64
N LEU A 225 -7.95 -1.63 -13.80
CA LEU A 225 -6.51 -1.45 -13.93
C LEU A 225 -5.99 -1.98 -15.26
N ASP A 226 -6.39 -3.19 -15.66
CA ASP A 226 -6.02 -3.76 -16.95
C ASP A 226 -6.36 -2.81 -18.10
N LYS A 227 -7.52 -2.18 -18.05
CA LYS A 227 -7.96 -1.25 -19.09
C LYS A 227 -7.06 -0.02 -19.17
N VAL A 228 -6.76 0.62 -18.05
CA VAL A 228 -5.97 1.86 -18.04
C VAL A 228 -4.49 1.60 -18.33
N LEU A 229 -3.94 0.49 -17.84
CA LEU A 229 -2.54 0.14 -18.07
C LEU A 229 -2.26 -0.31 -19.53
N ASN A 230 -3.23 -0.94 -20.21
CA ASN A 230 -3.07 -1.40 -21.59
C ASN A 230 -3.35 -0.31 -22.63
N HIS A 231 -4.04 0.77 -22.27
CA HIS A 231 -4.31 1.87 -23.21
C HIS A 231 -3.11 2.76 -23.47
N GLU A 232 -2.10 2.72 -22.61
CA GLU A 232 -0.90 3.55 -22.70
C GLU A 232 0.33 2.82 -23.25
N ASP A 233 0.30 1.46 -23.32
CA ASP A 233 1.37 0.72 -23.98
C ASP A 233 1.05 0.60 -25.47
N PRO A 234 1.78 1.31 -26.37
CA PRO A 234 1.70 1.02 -27.81
C PRO A 234 2.18 -0.42 -28.02
N PRO A 235 1.60 -1.16 -28.98
CA PRO A 235 2.02 -2.51 -29.26
C PRO A 235 3.52 -2.50 -29.55
N GLN A 236 4.28 -3.25 -28.75
CA GLN A 236 5.71 -3.42 -29.00
C GLN A 236 5.88 -4.10 -30.38
N PRO A 237 6.81 -3.63 -31.22
CA PRO A 237 7.02 -4.14 -32.56
C PRO A 237 7.52 -5.58 -32.58
#